data_d6b751260e6b104370594c64c1226db6
#
_entry.id   d6b751260e6b104370594c64c1226db6
#
_cell.length_a   1.000
_cell.length_b   1.000
_cell.length_c   1.000
_cell.angle_alpha   90.00
_cell.angle_beta   90.00
_cell.angle_gamma   90.00
#
_symmetry.space_group_name_H-M   'P 1'
#
loop_
_entity.id
_entity.type
_entity.pdbx_description
1 polymer ?
#
loop_
_entity_poly.entity_id
_entity_poly.type
_entity_poly.pdbx_seq_one_letter_code
_entity_poly.pdbx_strand_id
1 'polypeptide(L)'
;LALVLLSACSTSSPFKSLTAGPCSGEQKQLVSAHISSQISAISKQDWPLAYSFAAKSFQDSVDIFSFEVVITGSYPMLINNQGISFGKCEIKATSIFQEVTVNSGSEKSELLYKLTSVDQKLGVEAANIIEQSSALTT
;
A
#
# COMPACT_ATOMS: atom_id res chain seq x y z
N LEU A 1 24.71 17.05 -40.54
CA LEU A 1 24.88 17.31 -39.09
C LEU A 1 23.68 16.72 -38.35
N ALA A 2 23.85 15.52 -37.80
CA ALA A 2 22.80 14.89 -36.99
C ALA A 2 22.89 15.44 -35.57
N LEU A 3 21.86 16.17 -35.17
CA LEU A 3 21.70 16.64 -33.80
C LEU A 3 21.14 15.47 -33.00
N VAL A 4 21.98 14.78 -32.24
CA VAL A 4 21.54 13.78 -31.26
C VAL A 4 21.02 14.54 -30.08
N LEU A 5 19.71 14.66 -30.00
CA LEU A 5 19.03 15.09 -28.78
C LEU A 5 19.13 13.95 -27.77
N LEU A 6 20.11 14.02 -26.91
CA LEU A 6 20.17 13.22 -25.70
C LEU A 6 19.01 13.68 -24.83
N SER A 7 17.87 12.97 -24.93
CA SER A 7 16.84 13.05 -23.91
C SER A 7 17.46 12.54 -22.61
N ALA A 8 17.89 13.44 -21.77
CA ALA A 8 18.24 13.09 -20.40
C ALA A 8 16.96 12.60 -19.74
N CYS A 9 16.77 11.28 -19.64
CA CYS A 9 15.79 10.70 -18.75
C CYS A 9 16.23 11.06 -17.34
N SER A 10 15.69 12.15 -16.79
CA SER A 10 15.80 12.42 -15.38
C SER A 10 14.98 11.34 -14.69
N THR A 11 15.66 10.33 -14.12
CA THR A 11 15.03 9.39 -13.22
C THR A 11 14.65 10.19 -11.99
N SER A 12 13.37 10.60 -11.90
CA SER A 12 12.85 11.21 -10.69
C SER A 12 12.83 10.14 -9.61
N SER A 13 13.34 10.50 -8.43
CA SER A 13 13.35 9.64 -7.25
C SER A 13 12.34 10.20 -6.26
N PRO A 14 11.04 9.87 -6.40
CA PRO A 14 9.97 10.53 -5.65
C PRO A 14 10.06 10.30 -4.14
N PHE A 15 10.81 9.27 -3.72
CA PHE A 15 10.98 8.95 -2.30
C PHE A 15 12.38 9.24 -1.76
N LYS A 16 13.20 9.96 -2.52
CA LYS A 16 14.56 10.31 -2.10
C LYS A 16 14.56 11.23 -0.87
N SER A 17 13.61 12.16 -0.83
CA SER A 17 13.40 13.01 0.34
C SER A 17 11.89 13.17 0.54
N LEU A 18 11.42 12.93 1.76
CA LEU A 18 10.01 13.07 2.10
C LEU A 18 9.77 14.42 2.74
N THR A 19 8.86 15.19 2.16
CA THR A 19 8.40 16.46 2.72
C THR A 19 7.02 16.26 3.32
N ALA A 20 6.84 16.64 4.58
CA ALA A 20 5.56 16.55 5.26
C ALA A 20 4.47 17.30 4.51
N GLY A 21 3.29 16.70 4.45
CA GLY A 21 2.14 17.23 3.74
C GLY A 21 1.56 16.23 2.75
N PRO A 22 0.67 16.68 1.85
CA PRO A 22 0.10 15.78 0.84
C PRO A 22 1.18 15.15 -0.03
N CYS A 23 0.98 13.90 -0.40
CA CYS A 23 1.85 13.23 -1.36
C CYS A 23 1.77 13.96 -2.71
N SER A 24 2.86 13.97 -3.47
CA SER A 24 2.81 14.38 -4.87
C SER A 24 1.97 13.39 -5.67
N GLY A 25 1.53 13.79 -6.86
CA GLY A 25 0.78 12.90 -7.75
C GLY A 25 1.56 11.63 -8.08
N GLU A 26 2.87 11.76 -8.33
CA GLU A 26 3.74 10.61 -8.61
C GLU A 26 3.90 9.70 -7.39
N GLN A 27 4.09 10.28 -6.21
CA GLN A 27 4.17 9.51 -4.96
C GLN A 27 2.89 8.73 -4.73
N LYS A 28 1.74 9.38 -4.84
CA LYS A 28 0.43 8.72 -4.65
C LYS A 28 0.23 7.58 -5.63
N GLN A 29 0.61 7.77 -6.89
CA GLN A 29 0.49 6.72 -7.91
C GLN A 29 1.32 5.50 -7.56
N LEU A 30 2.57 5.68 -7.14
CA LEU A 30 3.47 4.59 -6.79
C LEU A 30 3.03 3.89 -5.49
N VAL A 31 2.58 4.64 -4.51
CA VAL A 31 2.03 4.10 -3.26
C VAL A 31 0.79 3.25 -3.55
N SER A 32 -0.13 3.77 -4.34
CA SER A 32 -1.35 3.05 -4.72
C SER A 32 -1.03 1.77 -5.49
N ALA A 33 -0.09 1.81 -6.42
CA ALA A 33 0.34 0.63 -7.17
C ALA A 33 0.96 -0.43 -6.28
N HIS A 34 1.77 -0.02 -5.30
CA HIS A 34 2.42 -0.93 -4.34
C HIS A 34 1.37 -1.65 -3.48
N ILE A 35 0.42 -0.91 -2.94
CA ILE A 35 -0.67 -1.45 -2.13
C ILE A 35 -1.57 -2.37 -2.97
N SER A 36 -1.93 -1.95 -4.19
CA SER A 36 -2.74 -2.77 -5.10
C SER A 36 -2.08 -4.10 -5.39
N SER A 37 -0.77 -4.10 -5.61
CA SER A 37 -0.01 -5.32 -5.88
C SER A 37 -0.02 -6.27 -4.68
N GLN A 38 0.14 -5.73 -3.48
CA GLN A 38 0.07 -6.53 -2.26
C GLN A 38 -1.33 -7.13 -2.06
N ILE A 39 -2.37 -6.32 -2.19
CA ILE A 39 -3.76 -6.78 -2.02
C ILE A 39 -4.11 -7.81 -3.08
N SER A 40 -3.66 -7.63 -4.32
CA SER A 40 -3.87 -8.63 -5.38
C SER A 40 -3.23 -9.98 -5.02
N ALA A 41 -2.00 -9.95 -4.50
CA ALA A 41 -1.32 -11.17 -4.05
C ALA A 41 -2.05 -11.82 -2.87
N ILE A 42 -2.55 -11.04 -1.92
CA ILE A 42 -3.36 -11.52 -0.79
C ILE A 42 -4.64 -12.18 -1.32
N SER A 43 -5.32 -11.54 -2.25
CA SER A 43 -6.57 -12.06 -2.84
C SER A 43 -6.35 -13.42 -3.50
N LYS A 44 -5.20 -13.63 -4.09
CA LYS A 44 -4.82 -14.91 -4.71
C LYS A 44 -4.19 -15.88 -3.71
N GLN A 45 -4.04 -15.47 -2.46
CA GLN A 45 -3.37 -16.23 -1.40
C GLN A 45 -1.92 -16.61 -1.76
N ASP A 46 -1.29 -15.76 -2.56
CA ASP A 46 0.15 -15.86 -2.84
C ASP A 46 0.92 -15.18 -1.71
N TRP A 47 1.09 -15.90 -0.60
CA TRP A 47 1.66 -15.34 0.62
C TRP A 47 3.12 -14.91 0.46
N PRO A 48 3.99 -15.65 -0.23
CA PRO A 48 5.35 -15.18 -0.46
C PRO A 48 5.40 -13.84 -1.20
N LEU A 49 4.58 -13.69 -2.25
CA LEU A 49 4.53 -12.44 -3.01
C LEU A 49 3.94 -11.31 -2.16
N ALA A 50 2.82 -11.55 -1.47
CA ALA A 50 2.19 -10.55 -0.61
C ALA A 50 3.15 -10.07 0.49
N TYR A 51 3.88 -10.99 1.11
CA TYR A 51 4.86 -10.69 2.15
C TYR A 51 6.03 -9.86 1.61
N SER A 52 6.39 -10.05 0.36
CA SER A 52 7.49 -9.30 -0.27
C SER A 52 7.23 -7.80 -0.36
N PHE A 53 5.96 -7.38 -0.32
CA PHE A 53 5.58 -5.97 -0.34
C PHE A 53 5.61 -5.32 1.05
N ALA A 54 5.78 -6.10 2.10
CA ALA A 54 5.90 -5.58 3.46
C ALA A 54 7.27 -4.92 3.66
N ALA A 55 7.31 -3.92 4.54
CA ALA A 55 8.56 -3.27 4.91
C ALA A 55 9.51 -4.27 5.58
N LYS A 56 10.81 -4.06 5.42
CA LYS A 56 11.80 -4.90 6.07
C LYS A 56 11.65 -4.90 7.59
N SER A 57 11.33 -3.75 8.17
CA SER A 57 11.05 -3.63 9.62
C SER A 57 9.90 -4.52 10.06
N PHE A 58 8.85 -4.63 9.23
CA PHE A 58 7.75 -5.56 9.48
C PHE A 58 8.21 -7.01 9.37
N GLN A 59 8.95 -7.34 8.31
CA GLN A 59 9.44 -8.71 8.08
C GLN A 59 10.40 -9.18 9.20
N ASP A 60 11.17 -8.26 9.77
CA ASP A 60 12.07 -8.56 10.88
C ASP A 60 11.31 -8.92 12.18
N SER A 61 10.09 -8.41 12.32
CA SER A 61 9.25 -8.62 13.52
C SER A 61 8.18 -9.69 13.35
N VAL A 62 7.72 -9.92 12.12
CA VAL A 62 6.60 -10.81 11.80
C VAL A 62 7.05 -11.72 10.66
N ASP A 63 7.11 -13.02 10.91
CA ASP A 63 7.44 -13.98 9.87
C ASP A 63 6.27 -14.20 8.90
N ILE A 64 6.54 -14.85 7.78
CA ILE A 64 5.55 -15.07 6.72
C ILE A 64 4.34 -15.89 7.20
N PHE A 65 4.58 -16.86 8.07
CA PHE A 65 3.50 -17.70 8.61
C PHE A 65 2.57 -16.88 9.50
N SER A 66 3.15 -16.05 10.38
CA SER A 66 2.37 -15.14 11.24
C SER A 66 1.63 -14.09 10.42
N PHE A 67 2.23 -13.61 9.33
CA PHE A 67 1.58 -12.70 8.39
C PHE A 67 0.32 -13.33 7.79
N GLU A 68 0.41 -14.56 7.30
CA GLU A 68 -0.74 -15.30 6.77
C GLU A 68 -1.85 -15.44 7.82
N VAL A 69 -1.49 -15.81 9.05
CA VAL A 69 -2.44 -15.96 10.15
C VAL A 69 -3.16 -14.64 10.47
N VAL A 70 -2.43 -13.54 10.52
CA VAL A 70 -3.00 -12.21 10.79
C VAL A 70 -3.97 -11.80 9.68
N ILE A 71 -3.57 -11.98 8.42
CA ILE A 71 -4.43 -11.58 7.30
C ILE A 71 -5.71 -12.43 7.27
N THR A 72 -5.59 -13.74 7.38
CA THR A 72 -6.75 -14.63 7.34
C THR A 72 -7.69 -14.42 8.53
N GLY A 73 -7.17 -14.10 9.70
CA GLY A 73 -7.95 -13.90 10.90
C GLY A 73 -8.53 -12.49 11.07
N SER A 74 -7.76 -11.47 10.74
CA SER A 74 -8.13 -10.08 11.04
C SER A 74 -8.43 -9.22 9.82
N TYR A 75 -8.00 -9.63 8.63
CA TYR A 75 -8.19 -8.88 7.39
C TYR A 75 -8.79 -9.74 6.26
N PRO A 76 -9.84 -10.54 6.54
CA PRO A 76 -10.41 -11.41 5.52
C PRO A 76 -10.99 -10.63 4.32
N MET A 77 -11.35 -9.35 4.51
CA MET A 77 -11.83 -8.48 3.43
C MET A 77 -10.79 -8.29 2.33
N LEU A 78 -9.50 -8.41 2.63
CA LEU A 78 -8.45 -8.30 1.61
C LEU A 78 -8.42 -9.52 0.69
N ILE A 79 -8.73 -10.69 1.23
CA ILE A 79 -8.82 -11.93 0.45
C ILE A 79 -10.06 -11.92 -0.44
N ASN A 80 -11.18 -11.51 0.12
CA ASN A 80 -12.49 -11.58 -0.53
C ASN A 80 -12.93 -10.25 -1.14
N ASN A 81 -12.00 -9.36 -1.44
CA ASN A 81 -12.34 -8.04 -1.95
C ASN A 81 -12.92 -8.12 -3.37
N GLN A 82 -13.85 -7.22 -3.65
CA GLN A 82 -14.47 -7.01 -4.96
C GLN A 82 -14.05 -5.68 -5.57
N GLY A 83 -13.00 -5.10 -5.06
CA GLY A 83 -12.43 -3.86 -5.53
C GLY A 83 -11.94 -2.99 -4.39
N ILE A 84 -10.97 -2.14 -4.72
CA ILE A 84 -10.37 -1.18 -3.79
C ILE A 84 -10.36 0.19 -4.43
N SER A 85 -10.38 1.21 -3.59
CA SER A 85 -10.19 2.60 -4.02
C SER A 85 -9.30 3.32 -3.02
N PHE A 86 -8.65 4.39 -3.49
CA PHE A 86 -7.67 5.14 -2.71
C PHE A 86 -8.18 6.53 -2.40
N GLY A 87 -8.05 6.93 -1.16
CA GLY A 87 -8.36 8.27 -0.70
C GLY A 87 -7.11 9.11 -0.52
N LYS A 88 -7.01 9.79 0.61
CA LYS A 88 -5.94 10.73 0.92
C LYS A 88 -4.60 10.03 1.08
N CYS A 89 -3.55 10.63 0.51
CA CYS A 89 -2.16 10.23 0.73
C CYS A 89 -1.43 11.39 1.40
N GLU A 90 -0.81 11.13 2.54
CA GLU A 90 -0.15 12.16 3.32
C GLU A 90 1.16 11.66 3.91
N ILE A 91 2.16 12.53 3.88
CA ILE A 91 3.47 12.26 4.49
C ILE A 91 3.53 12.97 5.82
N LYS A 92 3.84 12.21 6.87
CA LYS A 92 4.05 12.72 8.22
C LYS A 92 5.38 12.18 8.73
N ALA A 93 6.29 13.10 9.08
CA ALA A 93 7.66 12.75 9.42
C ALA A 93 8.30 11.92 8.28
N THR A 94 8.70 10.70 8.54
CA THR A 94 9.33 9.81 7.54
C THR A 94 8.37 8.70 7.06
N SER A 95 7.09 8.81 7.40
CA SER A 95 6.09 7.79 7.06
C SER A 95 5.08 8.30 6.04
N ILE A 96 4.60 7.39 5.23
CA ILE A 96 3.57 7.67 4.23
C ILE A 96 2.28 7.01 4.70
N PHE A 97 1.20 7.77 4.72
CA PHE A 97 -0.13 7.29 5.11
C PHE A 97 -1.08 7.36 3.91
N GLN A 98 -1.68 6.23 3.58
CA GLN A 98 -2.61 6.13 2.44
C GLN A 98 -3.93 5.53 2.91
N GLU A 99 -5.00 6.26 2.69
CA GLU A 99 -6.35 5.75 2.91
C GLU A 99 -6.74 4.79 1.79
N VAL A 100 -7.30 3.65 2.17
CA VAL A 100 -7.74 2.61 1.24
C VAL A 100 -9.14 2.16 1.64
N THR A 101 -10.06 2.16 0.69
CA THR A 101 -11.39 1.60 0.86
C THR A 101 -11.43 0.24 0.17
N VAL A 102 -11.86 -0.78 0.91
CA VAL A 102 -11.98 -2.16 0.42
C VAL A 102 -13.45 -2.54 0.41
N ASN A 103 -13.95 -2.94 -0.75
CA ASN A 103 -15.31 -3.44 -0.89
C ASN A 103 -15.28 -4.96 -0.92
N SER A 104 -16.06 -5.60 -0.07
CA SER A 104 -16.20 -7.06 -0.04
C SER A 104 -17.67 -7.45 0.12
N GLY A 105 -18.35 -7.62 -1.01
CA GLY A 105 -19.78 -7.89 -1.03
C GLY A 105 -20.58 -6.71 -0.49
N SER A 106 -21.35 -6.93 0.59
CA SER A 106 -22.15 -5.90 1.24
C SER A 106 -21.37 -5.08 2.25
N GLU A 107 -20.10 -5.39 2.49
CA GLU A 107 -19.27 -4.70 3.46
C GLU A 107 -18.30 -3.74 2.79
N LYS A 108 -18.05 -2.64 3.48
CA LYS A 108 -17.08 -1.63 3.10
C LYS A 108 -16.17 -1.38 4.29
N SER A 109 -14.88 -1.56 4.05
CA SER A 109 -13.86 -1.34 5.09
C SER A 109 -12.96 -0.20 4.69
N GLU A 110 -12.71 0.72 5.61
CA GLU A 110 -11.73 1.78 5.43
C GLU A 110 -10.50 1.47 6.24
N LEU A 111 -9.35 1.45 5.56
CA LEU A 111 -8.06 1.14 6.17
C LEU A 111 -7.11 2.32 5.99
N LEU A 112 -6.25 2.51 6.97
CA LEU A 112 -5.12 3.43 6.85
C LEU A 112 -3.83 2.61 6.76
N TYR A 113 -3.23 2.66 5.60
CA TYR A 113 -1.94 2.03 5.34
C TYR A 113 -0.81 2.98 5.76
N LYS A 114 0.18 2.42 6.42
CA LYS A 114 1.43 3.11 6.72
C LYS A 114 2.55 2.43 5.95
N LEU A 115 3.27 3.21 5.16
CA LEU A 115 4.39 2.75 4.38
C LEU A 115 5.66 3.49 4.78
N THR A 116 6.77 2.82 4.60
CA THR A 116 8.10 3.40 4.71
C THR A 116 8.80 3.32 3.37
N SER A 117 9.78 4.18 3.18
CA SER A 117 10.67 4.12 2.03
C SER A 117 12.10 3.97 2.54
N VAL A 118 12.74 2.88 2.17
CA VAL A 118 14.15 2.61 2.48
C VAL A 118 14.89 2.40 1.18
N ASP A 119 15.93 3.19 0.94
CA ASP A 119 16.66 3.19 -0.33
C ASP A 119 15.72 3.32 -1.53
N GLN A 120 14.71 4.20 -1.39
CA GLN A 120 13.68 4.48 -2.39
C GLN A 120 12.76 3.31 -2.69
N LYS A 121 12.79 2.27 -1.86
CA LYS A 121 11.87 1.13 -1.95
C LYS A 121 10.75 1.29 -0.93
N LEU A 122 9.52 1.20 -1.41
CA LEU A 122 8.34 1.21 -0.57
C LEU A 122 8.20 -0.13 0.16
N GLY A 123 7.69 -0.06 1.38
CA GLY A 123 7.31 -1.24 2.14
C GLY A 123 6.10 -0.94 3.01
N VAL A 124 5.13 -1.84 3.03
CA VAL A 124 3.97 -1.74 3.91
C VAL A 124 4.39 -2.14 5.32
N GLU A 125 4.26 -1.18 6.24
CA GLU A 125 4.60 -1.38 7.65
C GLU A 125 3.39 -1.77 8.49
N ALA A 126 2.23 -1.20 8.17
CA ALA A 126 0.98 -1.44 8.90
C ALA A 126 -0.23 -1.12 8.02
N ALA A 127 -1.34 -1.75 8.34
CA ALA A 127 -2.64 -1.40 7.80
C ALA A 127 -3.65 -1.49 8.95
N ASN A 128 -4.24 -0.37 9.31
CA ASN A 128 -5.20 -0.31 10.40
C ASN A 128 -6.61 -0.12 9.87
N ILE A 129 -7.55 -0.91 10.39
CA ILE A 129 -8.97 -0.73 10.07
C ILE A 129 -9.45 0.49 10.83
N ILE A 130 -9.92 1.51 10.09
CA ILE A 130 -10.45 2.75 10.67
C ILE A 130 -11.95 2.65 10.83
N GLU A 131 -12.63 2.08 9.83
CA GLU A 131 -14.08 1.97 9.81
C GLU A 131 -14.52 0.76 8.99
N GLN A 132 -15.57 0.09 9.45
CA GLN A 132 -16.26 -0.96 8.71
C GLN A 132 -17.76 -0.65 8.73
N SER A 133 -18.38 -0.68 7.56
CA SER A 133 -19.82 -0.50 7.42
C SER A 133 -20.42 -1.60 6.57
N SER A 134 -21.64 -2.02 6.92
CA SER A 134 -22.42 -2.95 6.14
C SER A 134 -23.50 -2.19 5.36
N ALA A 135 -23.67 -2.53 4.08
CA ALA A 135 -24.72 -1.94 3.25
C ALA A 135 -26.13 -2.36 3.72
N LEU A 136 -26.23 -3.29 4.65
CA LEU A 136 -27.50 -3.75 5.23
C LEU A 136 -27.90 -3.02 6.51
N THR A 137 -27.14 -2.05 6.97
CA THR A 137 -27.53 -1.19 8.10
C THR A 137 -28.59 -0.21 7.62
N THR A 138 -29.78 -0.46 8.04
CA THR A 138 -30.89 0.50 7.90
C THR A 138 -30.84 1.52 9.05
#